data_1bd68bb12cceba94f57a66989cab19df
#
_entry.id   1bd68bb12cceba94f57a66989cab19df
#
_cell.length_a   1.000
_cell.length_b   1.000
_cell.length_c   1.000
_cell.angle_alpha   90.00
_cell.angle_beta   90.00
_cell.angle_gamma   90.00
#
_symmetry.space_group_name_H-M   'P 1'
#
loop_
_entity.id
_entity.type
_entity.pdbx_description
1 polymer ?
#
loop_
_entity_poly.entity_id
_entity_poly.type
_entity_poly.pdbx_seq_one_letter_code
_entity_poly.pdbx_strand_id
1 'polypeptide(L)'
;VIAGAPKRLLASGIADGLATWVEARAVQQKNGTTMLGQRQSLAGVAIAKKCEETLFADGLQAIAACEAKVVTPALENIIEANTLLSGVGFESGGLAAAHAIHNGFTALTGDIHHLTHGEKVAYGTLTQLLLENRPKEELEKYIRFYQKIGMPTTLKEMHLENASYEDLLKVGQQATIEGETIHQMPFCLLYTSDAADERSSV
;
A
#
# COMPACT_ATOMS: atom_id res chain seq x y z
N VAL A 1 21.44 2.51 -14.23
CA VAL A 1 20.68 3.70 -13.78
C VAL A 1 20.22 3.50 -12.34
N ILE A 2 19.41 2.48 -12.03
CA ILE A 2 18.81 2.26 -10.68
C ILE A 2 19.84 2.05 -9.57
N ALA A 3 20.95 1.31 -9.83
CA ALA A 3 22.02 1.12 -8.85
C ALA A 3 22.69 2.45 -8.39
N GLY A 4 22.52 3.55 -9.11
CA GLY A 4 22.98 4.88 -8.74
C GLY A 4 21.91 5.79 -8.14
N ALA A 5 20.67 5.31 -8.02
CA ALA A 5 19.57 6.08 -7.45
C ALA A 5 19.66 6.14 -5.90
N PRO A 6 19.04 7.16 -5.26
CA PRO A 6 18.89 7.16 -3.82
C PRO A 6 18.11 5.92 -3.33
N LYS A 7 18.62 5.22 -2.32
CA LYS A 7 17.96 4.03 -1.75
C LYS A 7 16.51 4.29 -1.32
N ARG A 8 16.19 5.51 -0.84
CA ARG A 8 14.83 5.90 -0.46
C ARG A 8 13.83 5.74 -1.61
N LEU A 9 14.24 6.04 -2.85
CA LEU A 9 13.37 5.88 -4.02
C LEU A 9 13.15 4.40 -4.36
N LEU A 10 14.18 3.56 -4.24
CA LEU A 10 14.02 2.11 -4.42
C LEU A 10 13.11 1.52 -3.34
N ALA A 11 13.32 1.90 -2.08
CA ALA A 11 12.50 1.48 -0.95
C ALA A 11 11.02 1.92 -1.11
N SER A 12 10.80 3.16 -1.58
CA SER A 12 9.47 3.67 -1.91
C SER A 12 8.79 2.81 -3.00
N GLY A 13 9.51 2.45 -4.07
CA GLY A 13 8.97 1.57 -5.10
C GLY A 13 8.66 0.16 -4.59
N ILE A 14 9.50 -0.41 -3.73
CA ILE A 14 9.24 -1.69 -3.07
C ILE A 14 7.96 -1.63 -2.23
N ALA A 15 7.79 -0.55 -1.47
CA ALA A 15 6.62 -0.38 -0.60
C ALA A 15 5.31 -0.23 -1.39
N ASP A 16 5.36 0.53 -2.48
CA ASP A 16 4.26 0.66 -3.44
C ASP A 16 3.90 -0.69 -4.08
N GLY A 17 4.91 -1.40 -4.57
CA GLY A 17 4.73 -2.72 -5.18
C GLY A 17 4.14 -3.77 -4.22
N LEU A 18 4.40 -3.68 -2.92
CA LEU A 18 3.81 -4.57 -1.92
C LEU A 18 2.30 -4.37 -1.77
N ALA A 19 1.78 -3.17 -2.01
CA ALA A 19 0.34 -2.91 -2.02
C ALA A 19 -0.36 -3.66 -3.16
N THR A 20 0.32 -3.92 -4.27
CA THR A 20 -0.26 -4.56 -5.46
C THR A 20 -1.01 -5.86 -5.13
N TRP A 21 -0.38 -6.77 -4.34
CA TRP A 21 -1.05 -8.01 -3.95
C TRP A 21 -2.12 -7.80 -2.88
N VAL A 22 -1.84 -6.96 -1.88
CA VAL A 22 -2.79 -6.71 -0.79
C VAL A 22 -4.12 -6.21 -1.34
N GLU A 23 -4.07 -5.28 -2.28
CA GLU A 23 -5.25 -4.69 -2.91
C GLU A 23 -5.90 -5.63 -3.94
N ALA A 24 -5.12 -6.28 -4.81
CA ALA A 24 -5.65 -7.25 -5.76
C ALA A 24 -6.37 -8.41 -5.06
N ARG A 25 -5.88 -8.85 -3.91
CA ARG A 25 -6.54 -9.86 -3.06
C ARG A 25 -7.89 -9.38 -2.53
N ALA A 26 -7.98 -8.13 -2.07
CA ALA A 26 -9.24 -7.54 -1.60
C ALA A 26 -10.27 -7.45 -2.73
N VAL A 27 -9.86 -6.99 -3.92
CA VAL A 27 -10.69 -6.95 -5.13
C VAL A 27 -11.18 -8.36 -5.50
N GLN A 28 -10.29 -9.38 -5.41
CA GLN A 28 -10.65 -10.77 -5.67
C GLN A 28 -11.73 -11.27 -4.69
N GLN A 29 -11.57 -11.01 -3.40
CA GLN A 29 -12.51 -11.41 -2.37
C GLN A 29 -13.89 -10.77 -2.55
N LYS A 30 -13.94 -9.53 -3.02
CA LYS A 30 -15.17 -8.83 -3.34
C LYS A 30 -15.82 -9.28 -4.65
N ASN A 31 -15.12 -10.00 -5.53
CA ASN A 31 -15.45 -10.15 -6.94
C ASN A 31 -15.60 -8.79 -7.64
N GLY A 32 -14.76 -7.84 -7.26
CA GLY A 32 -14.73 -6.49 -7.75
C GLY A 32 -14.13 -6.34 -9.15
N THR A 33 -13.87 -5.10 -9.54
CA THR A 33 -13.35 -4.76 -10.86
C THR A 33 -11.93 -4.21 -10.79
N THR A 34 -11.17 -4.38 -11.86
CA THR A 34 -9.86 -3.76 -12.07
C THR A 34 -10.02 -2.27 -12.37
N MET A 35 -8.89 -1.56 -12.54
CA MET A 35 -8.89 -0.14 -12.91
C MET A 35 -9.58 0.15 -14.26
N LEU A 36 -9.67 -0.85 -15.14
CA LEU A 36 -10.37 -0.77 -16.43
C LEU A 36 -11.84 -1.18 -16.34
N GLY A 37 -12.39 -1.39 -15.14
CA GLY A 37 -13.77 -1.82 -14.94
C GLY A 37 -14.04 -3.29 -15.34
N GLN A 38 -13.01 -4.08 -15.57
CA GLN A 38 -13.09 -5.48 -15.97
C GLN A 38 -12.88 -6.41 -14.76
N ARG A 39 -13.30 -7.67 -14.90
CA ARG A 39 -12.96 -8.70 -13.91
C ARG A 39 -11.47 -9.01 -13.96
N GLN A 40 -10.93 -9.31 -12.79
CA GLN A 40 -9.55 -9.77 -12.70
C GLN A 40 -9.30 -11.00 -13.57
N SER A 41 -8.14 -11.04 -14.24
CA SER A 41 -7.67 -12.25 -14.91
C SER A 41 -6.87 -13.13 -13.94
N LEU A 42 -6.87 -14.45 -14.19
CA LEU A 42 -6.01 -15.38 -13.41
C LEU A 42 -4.53 -15.00 -13.50
N ALA A 43 -4.10 -14.53 -14.68
CA ALA A 43 -2.73 -14.06 -14.88
C ALA A 43 -2.43 -12.81 -14.06
N GLY A 44 -3.31 -11.81 -14.04
CA GLY A 44 -3.15 -10.58 -13.24
C GLY A 44 -3.02 -10.87 -11.74
N VAL A 45 -3.89 -11.73 -11.22
CA VAL A 45 -3.83 -12.19 -9.82
C VAL A 45 -2.51 -12.91 -9.51
N ALA A 46 -2.07 -13.82 -10.39
CA ALA A 46 -0.81 -14.54 -10.21
C ALA A 46 0.40 -13.60 -10.27
N ILE A 47 0.38 -12.61 -11.17
CA ILE A 47 1.44 -11.59 -11.29
C ILE A 47 1.50 -10.71 -10.04
N ALA A 48 0.36 -10.23 -9.53
CA ALA A 48 0.30 -9.43 -8.31
C ALA A 48 0.87 -10.19 -7.10
N LYS A 49 0.52 -11.47 -6.97
CA LYS A 49 1.08 -12.34 -5.92
C LYS A 49 2.58 -12.55 -6.09
N LYS A 50 3.04 -12.80 -7.32
CA LYS A 50 4.47 -12.95 -7.62
C LYS A 50 5.26 -11.67 -7.32
N CYS A 51 4.66 -10.50 -7.53
CA CYS A 51 5.25 -9.22 -7.14
C CYS A 51 5.57 -9.20 -5.65
N GLU A 52 4.59 -9.46 -4.78
CA GLU A 52 4.78 -9.51 -3.32
C GLU A 52 5.89 -10.50 -2.92
N GLU A 53 5.83 -11.73 -3.44
CA GLU A 53 6.82 -12.77 -3.15
C GLU A 53 8.25 -12.32 -3.47
N THR A 54 8.44 -11.71 -4.65
CA THR A 54 9.75 -11.21 -5.10
C THR A 54 10.23 -10.06 -4.24
N LEU A 55 9.35 -9.10 -3.93
CA LEU A 55 9.70 -7.93 -3.12
C LEU A 55 10.13 -8.32 -1.70
N PHE A 56 9.47 -9.29 -1.07
CA PHE A 56 9.91 -9.79 0.24
C PHE A 56 11.19 -10.62 0.17
N ALA A 57 11.38 -11.41 -0.89
CA ALA A 57 12.55 -12.28 -1.02
C ALA A 57 13.85 -11.47 -1.23
N ASP A 58 13.81 -10.51 -2.16
CA ASP A 58 15.00 -9.85 -2.67
C ASP A 58 15.16 -8.39 -2.21
N GLY A 59 14.12 -7.78 -1.62
CA GLY A 59 14.07 -6.35 -1.34
C GLY A 59 15.21 -5.84 -0.46
N LEU A 60 15.53 -6.55 0.64
CA LEU A 60 16.62 -6.12 1.52
C LEU A 60 17.99 -6.23 0.85
N GLN A 61 18.20 -7.27 0.04
CA GLN A 61 19.46 -7.44 -0.70
C GLN A 61 19.57 -6.38 -1.81
N ALA A 62 18.47 -6.05 -2.47
CA ALA A 62 18.43 -4.99 -3.49
C ALA A 62 18.73 -3.61 -2.90
N ILE A 63 18.21 -3.28 -1.71
CA ILE A 63 18.55 -2.04 -1.00
C ILE A 63 20.06 -1.99 -0.68
N ALA A 64 20.64 -3.07 -0.17
CA ALA A 64 22.07 -3.14 0.10
C ALA A 64 22.92 -3.00 -1.19
N ALA A 65 22.49 -3.65 -2.29
CA ALA A 65 23.14 -3.51 -3.59
C ALA A 65 23.08 -2.06 -4.14
N CYS A 66 21.94 -1.40 -3.97
CA CYS A 66 21.75 0.01 -4.34
C CYS A 66 22.67 0.93 -3.51
N GLU A 67 22.78 0.72 -2.19
CA GLU A 67 23.70 1.48 -1.34
C GLU A 67 25.16 1.27 -1.74
N ALA A 68 25.53 0.05 -2.09
CA ALA A 68 26.88 -0.29 -2.58
C ALA A 68 27.10 0.12 -4.04
N LYS A 69 26.08 0.61 -4.76
CA LYS A 69 26.09 0.99 -6.18
C LYS A 69 26.52 -0.15 -7.11
N VAL A 70 26.14 -1.37 -6.76
CA VAL A 70 26.44 -2.57 -7.54
C VAL A 70 25.16 -3.16 -8.13
N VAL A 71 25.27 -3.81 -9.27
CA VAL A 71 24.18 -4.58 -9.88
C VAL A 71 24.28 -6.01 -9.39
N THR A 72 23.18 -6.53 -8.87
CA THR A 72 23.05 -7.92 -8.40
C THR A 72 21.76 -8.52 -8.93
N PRO A 73 21.63 -9.85 -8.99
CA PRO A 73 20.36 -10.49 -9.36
C PRO A 73 19.17 -10.02 -8.52
N ALA A 74 19.37 -9.81 -7.22
CA ALA A 74 18.33 -9.29 -6.33
C ALA A 74 17.86 -7.89 -6.75
N LEU A 75 18.81 -6.99 -7.14
CA LEU A 75 18.43 -5.66 -7.62
C LEU A 75 17.68 -5.74 -8.97
N GLU A 76 18.10 -6.62 -9.87
CA GLU A 76 17.40 -6.82 -11.15
C GLU A 76 15.99 -7.38 -10.95
N ASN A 77 15.82 -8.35 -10.05
CA ASN A 77 14.51 -8.90 -9.69
C ASN A 77 13.59 -7.82 -9.11
N ILE A 78 14.11 -6.93 -8.25
CA ILE A 78 13.32 -5.82 -7.68
C ILE A 78 12.96 -4.78 -8.74
N ILE A 79 13.84 -4.51 -9.70
CA ILE A 79 13.51 -3.62 -10.82
C ILE A 79 12.37 -4.21 -11.65
N GLU A 80 12.44 -5.50 -11.98
CA GLU A 80 11.37 -6.19 -12.70
C GLU A 80 10.07 -6.20 -11.88
N ALA A 81 10.14 -6.49 -10.58
CA ALA A 81 8.97 -6.49 -9.71
C ALA A 81 8.30 -5.10 -9.67
N ASN A 82 9.06 -4.02 -9.50
CA ASN A 82 8.53 -2.67 -9.42
C ASN A 82 7.99 -2.13 -10.75
N THR A 83 8.61 -2.51 -11.89
CA THR A 83 8.25 -1.93 -13.19
C THR A 83 7.25 -2.79 -13.96
N LEU A 84 7.40 -4.10 -13.94
CA LEU A 84 6.57 -5.02 -14.70
C LEU A 84 5.50 -5.68 -13.82
N LEU A 85 5.92 -6.38 -12.74
CA LEU A 85 4.97 -7.17 -11.95
C LEU A 85 3.98 -6.27 -11.21
N SER A 86 4.45 -5.17 -10.62
CA SER A 86 3.57 -4.20 -9.97
C SER A 86 2.66 -3.51 -10.99
N GLY A 87 3.22 -3.02 -12.11
CA GLY A 87 2.43 -2.34 -13.15
C GLY A 87 1.30 -3.20 -13.71
N VAL A 88 1.63 -4.41 -14.18
CA VAL A 88 0.62 -5.34 -14.72
C VAL A 88 -0.30 -5.87 -13.62
N GLY A 89 0.27 -6.15 -12.44
CA GLY A 89 -0.48 -6.65 -11.29
C GLY A 89 -1.52 -5.66 -10.78
N PHE A 90 -1.19 -4.38 -10.70
CA PHE A 90 -2.09 -3.30 -10.33
C PHE A 90 -3.19 -3.08 -11.38
N GLU A 91 -2.81 -2.97 -12.67
CA GLU A 91 -3.78 -2.71 -13.74
C GLU A 91 -4.78 -3.86 -13.91
N SER A 92 -4.29 -5.11 -13.84
CA SER A 92 -5.09 -6.33 -14.04
C SER A 92 -5.63 -6.94 -12.74
N GLY A 93 -5.12 -6.52 -11.58
CA GLY A 93 -5.54 -6.97 -10.26
C GLY A 93 -6.47 -5.98 -9.55
N GLY A 94 -6.38 -4.70 -9.88
CA GLY A 94 -7.15 -3.62 -9.27
C GLY A 94 -6.56 -3.09 -7.97
N LEU A 95 -7.10 -1.97 -7.51
CA LEU A 95 -6.75 -1.28 -6.26
C LEU A 95 -7.90 -1.36 -5.25
N ALA A 96 -7.60 -1.06 -3.99
CA ALA A 96 -8.57 -1.05 -2.91
C ALA A 96 -8.29 0.09 -1.90
N ALA A 97 -8.06 -0.21 -0.61
CA ALA A 97 -7.96 0.81 0.41
C ALA A 97 -6.57 1.48 0.49
N ALA A 98 -5.48 0.78 0.20
CA ALA A 98 -4.14 1.35 0.39
C ALA A 98 -3.92 2.61 -0.44
N HIS A 99 -4.26 2.59 -1.72
CA HIS A 99 -4.17 3.75 -2.61
C HIS A 99 -5.24 4.80 -2.33
N ALA A 100 -6.47 4.41 -1.97
CA ALA A 100 -7.49 5.37 -1.57
C ALA A 100 -7.08 6.15 -0.31
N ILE A 101 -6.47 5.51 0.68
CA ILE A 101 -5.93 6.16 1.88
C ILE A 101 -4.78 7.11 1.50
N HIS A 102 -3.88 6.68 0.60
CA HIS A 102 -2.86 7.57 0.04
C HIS A 102 -3.49 8.82 -0.57
N ASN A 103 -4.56 8.67 -1.39
CA ASN A 103 -5.30 9.78 -1.95
C ASN A 103 -5.95 10.63 -0.86
N GLY A 104 -6.43 10.01 0.21
CA GLY A 104 -6.99 10.68 1.38
C GLY A 104 -6.06 11.72 1.99
N PHE A 105 -4.75 11.46 2.03
CA PHE A 105 -3.77 12.41 2.54
C PHE A 105 -3.68 13.71 1.75
N THR A 106 -4.23 13.78 0.54
CA THR A 106 -4.31 15.04 -0.22
C THR A 106 -5.23 16.08 0.43
N ALA A 107 -6.13 15.66 1.34
CA ALA A 107 -6.98 16.57 2.11
C ALA A 107 -6.21 17.36 3.19
N LEU A 108 -4.98 16.95 3.51
CA LEU A 108 -4.13 17.60 4.48
C LEU A 108 -3.13 18.55 3.81
N THR A 109 -2.54 19.43 4.61
CA THR A 109 -1.44 20.31 4.21
C THR A 109 -0.21 20.04 5.08
N GLY A 110 0.96 20.58 4.69
CA GLY A 110 2.19 20.50 5.49
C GLY A 110 3.11 19.35 5.06
N ASP A 111 3.90 18.86 6.02
CA ASP A 111 5.07 17.99 5.77
C ASP A 111 4.73 16.60 5.23
N ILE A 112 3.48 16.18 5.35
CA ILE A 112 2.97 14.95 4.71
C ILE A 112 3.25 14.91 3.21
N HIS A 113 3.31 16.07 2.54
CA HIS A 113 3.57 16.18 1.12
C HIS A 113 5.06 16.03 0.73
N HIS A 114 5.97 16.03 1.72
CA HIS A 114 7.38 15.70 1.51
C HIS A 114 7.65 14.19 1.45
N LEU A 115 6.67 13.38 1.85
CA LEU A 115 6.74 11.93 1.70
C LEU A 115 6.50 11.52 0.24
N THR A 116 7.23 10.51 -0.21
CA THR A 116 7.03 9.91 -1.52
C THR A 116 5.68 9.20 -1.60
N HIS A 117 5.27 8.87 -2.83
CA HIS A 117 4.06 8.07 -3.08
C HIS A 117 4.09 6.76 -2.28
N GLY A 118 5.14 5.96 -2.46
CA GLY A 118 5.24 4.66 -1.80
C GLY A 118 5.38 4.73 -0.28
N GLU A 119 5.94 5.81 0.29
CA GLU A 119 5.92 6.01 1.75
C GLU A 119 4.49 6.15 2.26
N LYS A 120 3.64 6.92 1.58
CA LYS A 120 2.23 7.06 1.94
C LYS A 120 1.43 5.77 1.68
N VAL A 121 1.71 5.08 0.57
CA VAL A 121 1.09 3.78 0.26
C VAL A 121 1.50 2.70 1.26
N ALA A 122 2.74 2.71 1.77
CA ALA A 122 3.16 1.80 2.83
C ALA A 122 2.25 1.90 4.07
N TYR A 123 1.98 3.12 4.53
CA TYR A 123 1.06 3.35 5.65
C TYR A 123 -0.38 2.94 5.29
N GLY A 124 -0.85 3.27 4.10
CA GLY A 124 -2.14 2.84 3.58
C GLY A 124 -2.29 1.31 3.53
N THR A 125 -1.23 0.59 3.14
CA THR A 125 -1.20 -0.87 3.13
C THR A 125 -1.35 -1.47 4.52
N LEU A 126 -0.64 -0.92 5.53
CA LEU A 126 -0.81 -1.37 6.92
C LEU A 126 -2.23 -1.10 7.41
N THR A 127 -2.79 0.06 7.08
CA THR A 127 -4.16 0.41 7.43
C THR A 127 -5.16 -0.55 6.76
N GLN A 128 -4.98 -0.89 5.49
CA GLN A 128 -5.83 -1.88 4.81
C GLN A 128 -5.76 -3.25 5.49
N LEU A 129 -4.57 -3.75 5.83
CA LEU A 129 -4.40 -5.03 6.52
C LEU A 129 -5.13 -5.05 7.88
N LEU A 130 -5.13 -3.92 8.59
CA LEU A 130 -5.90 -3.75 9.84
C LEU A 130 -7.41 -3.76 9.58
N LEU A 131 -7.89 -3.01 8.58
CA LEU A 131 -9.31 -2.99 8.19
C LEU A 131 -9.82 -4.37 7.76
N GLU A 132 -8.98 -5.18 7.11
CA GLU A 132 -9.26 -6.57 6.74
C GLU A 132 -9.22 -7.53 7.93
N ASN A 133 -8.84 -7.06 9.11
CA ASN A 133 -8.60 -7.91 10.30
C ASN A 133 -7.68 -9.09 10.00
N ARG A 134 -6.58 -8.81 9.29
CA ARG A 134 -5.60 -9.83 8.89
C ARG A 134 -4.89 -10.43 10.11
N PRO A 135 -4.41 -11.68 10.01
CA PRO A 135 -3.64 -12.30 11.10
C PRO A 135 -2.48 -11.40 11.56
N LYS A 136 -2.27 -11.36 12.87
CA LYS A 136 -1.20 -10.55 13.49
C LYS A 136 0.18 -10.82 12.87
N GLU A 137 0.45 -12.06 12.54
CA GLU A 137 1.72 -12.50 11.95
C GLU A 137 1.94 -11.87 10.56
N GLU A 138 0.87 -11.73 9.77
CA GLU A 138 0.93 -11.07 8.47
C GLU A 138 1.20 -9.58 8.65
N LEU A 139 0.45 -8.90 9.50
CA LEU A 139 0.64 -7.48 9.79
C LEU A 139 2.07 -7.20 10.29
N GLU A 140 2.56 -7.98 11.25
CA GLU A 140 3.92 -7.85 11.77
C GLU A 140 5.01 -8.11 10.72
N LYS A 141 4.75 -9.01 9.74
CA LYS A 141 5.67 -9.24 8.62
C LYS A 141 5.88 -7.95 7.82
N TYR A 142 4.77 -7.25 7.46
CA TYR A 142 4.82 -5.99 6.73
C TYR A 142 5.48 -4.88 7.55
N ILE A 143 5.07 -4.71 8.82
CA ILE A 143 5.65 -3.68 9.71
C ILE A 143 7.17 -3.85 9.82
N ARG A 144 7.64 -5.07 10.14
CA ARG A 144 9.07 -5.35 10.27
C ARG A 144 9.84 -5.13 8.96
N PHE A 145 9.23 -5.46 7.84
CA PHE A 145 9.88 -5.24 6.55
C PHE A 145 9.96 -3.74 6.22
N TYR A 146 8.87 -3.01 6.38
CA TYR A 146 8.83 -1.56 6.14
C TYR A 146 9.84 -0.82 7.03
N GLN A 147 9.91 -1.15 8.31
CA GLN A 147 10.92 -0.58 9.21
C GLN A 147 12.35 -0.83 8.72
N LYS A 148 12.66 -2.03 8.23
CA LYS A 148 13.99 -2.37 7.71
C LYS A 148 14.38 -1.59 6.46
N ILE A 149 13.42 -1.24 5.61
CA ILE A 149 13.68 -0.45 4.40
C ILE A 149 13.43 1.05 4.60
N GLY A 150 13.11 1.49 5.84
CA GLY A 150 12.95 2.90 6.19
C GLY A 150 11.62 3.51 5.75
N MET A 151 10.57 2.71 5.63
CA MET A 151 9.22 3.19 5.32
C MET A 151 8.43 3.49 6.59
N PRO A 152 7.53 4.49 6.58
CA PRO A 152 6.76 4.88 7.74
C PRO A 152 5.76 3.79 8.14
N THR A 153 5.68 3.54 9.45
CA THR A 153 4.76 2.59 10.08
C THR A 153 3.90 3.23 11.17
N THR A 154 4.12 4.51 11.46
CA THR A 154 3.42 5.27 12.49
C THR A 154 3.00 6.65 11.99
N LEU A 155 2.00 7.26 12.62
CA LEU A 155 1.58 8.63 12.32
C LEU A 155 2.74 9.63 12.49
N LYS A 156 3.62 9.41 13.48
CA LYS A 156 4.80 10.25 13.69
C LYS A 156 5.74 10.22 12.48
N GLU A 157 6.00 9.05 11.93
CA GLU A 157 6.84 8.89 10.72
C GLU A 157 6.15 9.42 9.47
N MET A 158 4.82 9.58 9.52
CA MET A 158 4.01 10.25 8.50
C MET A 158 3.96 11.78 8.66
N HIS A 159 4.71 12.36 9.63
CA HIS A 159 4.63 13.79 10.03
C HIS A 159 3.24 14.21 10.51
N LEU A 160 2.49 13.29 11.09
CA LEU A 160 1.12 13.47 11.56
C LEU A 160 0.97 13.25 13.08
N GLU A 161 2.06 13.37 13.85
CA GLU A 161 2.05 13.19 15.31
C GLU A 161 1.16 14.19 16.06
N ASN A 162 0.91 15.36 15.44
CA ASN A 162 0.06 16.41 16.00
C ASN A 162 -1.29 16.53 15.25
N ALA A 163 -1.60 15.61 14.34
CA ALA A 163 -2.86 15.64 13.61
C ALA A 163 -4.03 15.44 14.58
N SER A 164 -5.04 16.32 14.46
CA SER A 164 -6.27 16.19 15.23
C SER A 164 -7.13 15.03 14.72
N TYR A 165 -8.14 14.63 15.49
CA TYR A 165 -9.14 13.67 15.02
C TYR A 165 -9.83 14.18 13.75
N GLU A 166 -10.16 15.48 13.70
CA GLU A 166 -10.78 16.12 12.54
C GLU A 166 -9.90 16.06 11.30
N ASP A 167 -8.59 16.16 11.42
CA ASP A 167 -7.68 16.02 10.29
C ASP A 167 -7.65 14.58 9.78
N LEU A 168 -7.58 13.59 10.67
CA LEU A 168 -7.66 12.18 10.27
C LEU A 168 -9.03 11.83 9.68
N LEU A 169 -10.11 12.45 10.18
CA LEU A 169 -11.45 12.29 9.61
C LEU A 169 -11.53 12.83 8.18
N LYS A 170 -10.90 13.98 7.87
CA LYS A 170 -10.79 14.50 6.50
C LYS A 170 -10.10 13.51 5.57
N VAL A 171 -9.02 12.85 6.04
CA VAL A 171 -8.33 11.79 5.28
C VAL A 171 -9.29 10.65 4.98
N GLY A 172 -10.03 10.16 5.98
CA GLY A 172 -11.03 9.10 5.80
C GLY A 172 -12.15 9.50 4.85
N GLN A 173 -12.68 10.71 4.98
CA GLN A 173 -13.72 11.25 4.09
C GLN A 173 -13.21 11.33 2.64
N GLN A 174 -12.02 11.86 2.42
CA GLN A 174 -11.42 11.95 1.09
C GLN A 174 -11.14 10.57 0.51
N ALA A 175 -10.70 9.60 1.31
CA ALA A 175 -10.43 8.23 0.88
C ALA A 175 -11.72 7.46 0.51
N THR A 176 -12.89 7.94 0.92
CA THR A 176 -14.19 7.27 0.73
C THR A 176 -15.14 8.00 -0.21
N ILE A 177 -14.70 9.04 -0.91
CA ILE A 177 -15.55 9.71 -1.91
C ILE A 177 -15.94 8.74 -3.03
N GLU A 178 -17.00 9.07 -3.73
CA GLU A 178 -17.46 8.29 -4.89
C GLU A 178 -16.33 8.19 -5.94
N GLY A 179 -16.09 6.99 -6.45
CA GLY A 179 -15.05 6.71 -7.45
C GLY A 179 -13.73 6.26 -6.87
N GLU A 180 -13.50 6.39 -5.55
CA GLU A 180 -12.28 5.88 -4.92
C GLU A 180 -12.24 4.36 -4.85
N THR A 181 -11.02 3.83 -4.90
CA THR A 181 -10.77 2.38 -4.97
C THR A 181 -11.09 1.65 -3.67
N ILE A 182 -11.23 2.34 -2.54
CA ILE A 182 -11.62 1.73 -1.26
C ILE A 182 -12.97 1.00 -1.35
N HIS A 183 -13.83 1.40 -2.28
CA HIS A 183 -15.09 0.72 -2.53
C HIS A 183 -14.91 -0.67 -3.14
N GLN A 184 -13.68 -1.09 -3.48
CA GLN A 184 -13.34 -2.47 -3.86
C GLN A 184 -13.01 -3.37 -2.64
N MET A 185 -13.08 -2.84 -1.41
CA MET A 185 -12.95 -3.67 -0.22
C MET A 185 -14.11 -4.68 -0.10
N PRO A 186 -13.87 -5.88 0.44
CA PRO A 186 -14.89 -6.94 0.52
C PRO A 186 -15.97 -6.69 1.59
N PHE A 187 -15.97 -5.53 2.23
CA PHE A 187 -16.94 -5.09 3.24
C PHE A 187 -17.22 -3.59 3.10
N CYS A 188 -18.33 -3.14 3.69
CA CYS A 188 -18.70 -1.72 3.68
C CYS A 188 -18.10 -1.02 4.90
N LEU A 189 -17.19 -0.07 4.69
CA LEU A 189 -16.55 0.70 5.76
C LEU A 189 -17.52 1.68 6.45
N LEU A 190 -18.48 2.22 5.71
CA LEU A 190 -19.47 3.16 6.27
C LEU A 190 -20.40 2.47 7.28
N TYR A 191 -20.74 1.21 7.05
CA TYR A 191 -21.59 0.44 7.97
C TYR A 191 -20.91 0.16 9.33
N THR A 192 -19.58 0.04 9.34
CA THR A 192 -18.83 -0.20 10.58
C THR A 192 -18.70 1.05 11.45
N SER A 193 -18.69 2.26 10.86
CA SER A 193 -18.69 3.52 11.63
C SER A 193 -20.06 3.80 12.26
N ASP A 194 -21.16 3.56 11.55
CA ASP A 194 -22.51 3.76 12.07
C ASP A 194 -22.84 2.75 13.20
N ALA A 195 -22.37 1.52 13.08
CA ALA A 195 -22.54 0.51 14.15
C ALA A 195 -21.73 0.82 15.43
N ALA A 196 -20.67 1.63 15.34
CA ALA A 196 -19.91 2.11 16.49
C ALA A 196 -20.65 3.25 17.20
N ASP A 197 -21.32 4.14 16.46
CA ASP A 197 -22.11 5.25 17.02
C ASP A 197 -23.39 4.74 17.74
N GLU A 198 -24.05 3.71 17.20
CA GLU A 198 -25.23 3.12 17.85
C GLU A 198 -24.89 2.44 19.18
N ARG A 199 -23.66 1.91 19.37
CA ARG A 199 -23.21 1.33 20.65
C ARG A 199 -22.83 2.36 21.70
N SER A 200 -22.61 3.60 21.31
CA SER A 200 -22.30 4.71 22.23
C SER A 200 -23.55 5.41 22.78
N SER A 201 -24.74 4.98 22.32
CA SER A 201 -26.02 5.60 22.67
C SER A 201 -26.88 4.74 23.63
N VAL A 202 -26.29 3.69 24.28
CA VAL A 202 -26.97 2.85 25.28
C VAL A 202 -26.30 2.97 26.64
#